data_8a20cc4e117ba4a0deff8c9e83375d2e
#
_entry.id   8a20cc4e117ba4a0deff8c9e83375d2e
#
_cell.length_a   1.000
_cell.length_b   1.000
_cell.length_c   1.000
_cell.angle_alpha   90.00
_cell.angle_beta   90.00
_cell.angle_gamma   90.00
#
_symmetry.space_group_name_H-M   'P 1'
#
loop_
_entity.id
_entity.type
_entity.pdbx_description
1 polymer ?
#
loop_
_entity_poly.entity_id
_entity_poly.type
_entity_poly.pdbx_seq_one_letter_code
_entity_poly.pdbx_strand_id
1 'polypeptide(L)'
;MSNTKSAESTLSEPIFNRQALVRLILPLLAEQFLSVTMGMADTLMVSGVGEAAVSSVSLVDSLNILIIQILSALATGGAVISSQYLGRRDGEKAAKSAAQLYTVLAVSTIAVMLVILVLSRPILRIVFGRIDDDVMRFSQTYFLISAISYPFIGFYNAGAALFRAQGNSRISMLASLVMNIINICFNALFIYGLGMGVLGAALAPLLGRVFAAAWVFWQQQQIENPLCIRHIADMKPDGDLIRRILGIGIPSGLENGMFQIGKLCVSSLTSTLGTSAIAANAVANTISGIANIPGSTMGLAMIPVVSRCLGAGDKKQAKHYAKMFILMAMLGLFCTNACLFFTIPYIARLFSLSDTALNMCVTVMHWFSLFSVVCWATSFTLPNALRSGGDARYTMTVSIFSMWLFRVILSYIFVLKLNMGLTGVWFGMFIDWICRSVFFMIRFVSNKWMDHNVI
;
A
#
# COMPACT_ATOMS: atom_id res chain seq x y z
N MET A 1 44.33 -31.66 -25.06
CA MET A 1 44.40 -30.81 -23.84
C MET A 1 44.12 -29.37 -24.25
N SER A 2 43.41 -28.62 -23.51
CA SER A 2 42.94 -27.21 -23.63
C SER A 2 41.76 -26.98 -24.59
N ASN A 3 40.64 -26.76 -24.03
CA ASN A 3 39.78 -25.57 -24.04
C ASN A 3 38.38 -25.87 -23.47
N THR A 4 38.34 -26.11 -22.18
CA THR A 4 37.12 -26.17 -21.40
C THR A 4 37.19 -25.11 -20.28
N LYS A 5 37.34 -23.83 -20.66
CA LYS A 5 37.22 -22.68 -19.73
C LYS A 5 36.83 -21.42 -20.52
N SER A 6 35.55 -21.28 -20.88
CA SER A 6 34.95 -19.96 -21.19
C SER A 6 33.45 -20.07 -21.44
N ALA A 7 32.72 -20.71 -20.52
CA ALA A 7 31.25 -20.69 -20.49
C ALA A 7 30.78 -20.09 -19.15
N GLU A 8 31.52 -19.13 -18.62
CA GLU A 8 31.09 -18.33 -17.46
C GLU A 8 30.86 -16.88 -17.90
N SER A 9 29.59 -16.46 -17.70
CA SER A 9 29.12 -15.07 -17.58
C SER A 9 29.27 -14.16 -18.79
N THR A 10 28.47 -14.34 -19.83
CA THR A 10 27.87 -13.17 -20.50
C THR A 10 26.61 -12.79 -19.71
N LEU A 11 26.76 -12.13 -18.57
CA LEU A 11 25.70 -11.29 -18.01
C LEU A 11 25.48 -10.20 -19.08
N SER A 12 24.32 -10.20 -19.73
CA SER A 12 23.84 -9.08 -20.53
C SER A 12 24.04 -7.80 -19.71
N GLU A 13 24.40 -6.70 -20.36
CA GLU A 13 24.58 -5.41 -19.67
C GLU A 13 23.43 -5.16 -18.69
N PRO A 14 23.71 -4.71 -17.46
CA PRO A 14 22.68 -4.54 -16.45
C PRO A 14 21.64 -3.52 -16.92
N ILE A 15 20.36 -3.91 -16.98
CA ILE A 15 19.25 -3.04 -17.40
C ILE A 15 19.13 -1.81 -16.49
N PHE A 16 19.50 -1.96 -15.23
CA PHE A 16 19.55 -0.88 -14.24
C PHE A 16 20.95 -0.74 -13.65
N ASN A 17 21.52 0.44 -13.74
CA ASN A 17 22.74 0.77 -13.04
C ASN A 17 22.44 1.17 -11.58
N ARG A 18 23.46 1.18 -10.74
CA ARG A 18 23.33 1.52 -9.30
C ARG A 18 22.71 2.91 -9.08
N GLN A 19 23.03 3.89 -9.93
CA GLN A 19 22.49 5.25 -9.82
C GLN A 19 20.99 5.29 -10.12
N ALA A 20 20.51 4.53 -11.12
CA ALA A 20 19.10 4.43 -11.45
C ALA A 20 18.29 3.81 -10.29
N LEU A 21 18.83 2.77 -9.64
CA LEU A 21 18.19 2.17 -8.48
C LEU A 21 18.12 3.14 -7.28
N VAL A 22 19.19 3.86 -6.98
CA VAL A 22 19.18 4.88 -5.92
C VAL A 22 18.17 6.00 -6.22
N ARG A 23 18.11 6.47 -7.46
CA ARG A 23 17.15 7.49 -7.93
C ARG A 23 15.70 6.99 -7.84
N LEU A 24 15.46 5.69 -7.93
CA LEU A 24 14.14 5.10 -7.73
C LEU A 24 13.81 4.93 -6.24
N ILE A 25 14.74 4.37 -5.45
CA ILE A 25 14.49 3.94 -4.06
C ILE A 25 14.40 5.14 -3.11
N LEU A 26 15.33 6.09 -3.20
CA LEU A 26 15.41 7.18 -2.21
C LEU A 26 14.17 8.08 -2.19
N PRO A 27 13.62 8.52 -3.33
CA PRO A 27 12.36 9.27 -3.30
C PRO A 27 11.17 8.43 -2.83
N LEU A 28 11.12 7.12 -3.14
CA LEU A 28 10.07 6.24 -2.62
C LEU A 28 10.13 6.09 -1.09
N LEU A 29 11.34 6.03 -0.53
CA LEU A 29 11.50 6.01 0.92
C LEU A 29 10.93 7.29 1.56
N ALA A 30 11.23 8.45 0.98
CA ALA A 30 10.67 9.72 1.42
C ALA A 30 9.14 9.76 1.25
N GLU A 31 8.60 9.28 0.12
CA GLU A 31 7.16 9.20 -0.14
C GLU A 31 6.44 8.34 0.92
N GLN A 32 7.00 7.18 1.28
CA GLN A 32 6.42 6.30 2.30
C GLN A 32 6.45 6.95 3.69
N PHE A 33 7.54 7.63 4.04
CA PHE A 33 7.63 8.38 5.29
C PHE A 33 6.60 9.50 5.36
N LEU A 34 6.46 10.30 4.29
CA LEU A 34 5.46 11.35 4.18
C LEU A 34 4.03 10.82 4.33
N SER A 35 3.74 9.66 3.74
CA SER A 35 2.41 9.03 3.83
C SER A 35 2.02 8.67 5.26
N VAL A 36 2.96 8.12 6.05
CA VAL A 36 2.72 7.79 7.46
C VAL A 36 2.56 9.06 8.30
N THR A 37 3.42 10.05 8.11
CA THR A 37 3.39 11.32 8.85
C THR A 37 2.09 12.08 8.61
N MET A 38 1.56 12.04 7.38
CA MET A 38 0.29 12.68 7.04
C MET A 38 -0.87 12.10 7.82
N GLY A 39 -1.01 10.77 7.86
CA GLY A 39 -2.09 10.14 8.62
C GLY A 39 -2.06 10.50 10.10
N MET A 40 -0.87 10.68 10.68
CA MET A 40 -0.72 11.15 12.06
C MET A 40 -1.16 12.63 12.21
N ALA A 41 -0.77 13.50 11.27
CA ALA A 41 -1.13 14.92 11.29
C ALA A 41 -2.65 15.11 11.18
N ASP A 42 -3.31 14.41 10.26
CA ASP A 42 -4.75 14.48 10.07
C ASP A 42 -5.51 14.09 11.35
N THR A 43 -5.11 12.99 11.99
CA THR A 43 -5.71 12.53 13.24
C THR A 43 -5.56 13.57 14.37
N LEU A 44 -4.38 14.17 14.49
CA LEU A 44 -4.12 15.22 15.49
C LEU A 44 -4.96 16.48 15.23
N MET A 45 -5.11 16.91 13.99
CA MET A 45 -5.88 18.11 13.65
C MET A 45 -7.37 17.94 13.88
N VAL A 46 -7.92 16.76 13.57
CA VAL A 46 -9.33 16.44 13.81
C VAL A 46 -9.65 16.31 15.30
N SER A 47 -8.69 15.87 16.13
CA SER A 47 -8.91 15.72 17.57
C SER A 47 -9.32 17.04 18.29
N GLY A 48 -8.96 18.18 17.71
CA GLY A 48 -9.35 19.51 18.21
C GLY A 48 -10.82 19.89 17.93
N VAL A 49 -11.56 19.11 17.11
CA VAL A 49 -12.96 19.45 16.73
C VAL A 49 -13.99 18.91 17.73
N GLY A 50 -13.68 17.78 18.40
CA GLY A 50 -14.55 17.14 19.39
C GLY A 50 -14.73 15.65 19.16
N GLU A 51 -15.26 14.95 20.17
CA GLU A 51 -15.35 13.47 20.18
C GLU A 51 -16.20 12.90 19.04
N ALA A 52 -17.36 13.50 18.76
CA ALA A 52 -18.25 13.06 17.68
C ALA A 52 -17.59 13.21 16.31
N ALA A 53 -16.77 14.27 16.11
CA ALA A 53 -16.03 14.50 14.88
C ALA A 53 -14.92 13.46 14.72
N VAL A 54 -14.12 13.22 15.77
CA VAL A 54 -13.05 12.20 15.75
C VAL A 54 -13.62 10.82 15.46
N SER A 55 -14.70 10.45 16.13
CA SER A 55 -15.38 9.16 15.92
C SER A 55 -15.86 9.02 14.49
N SER A 56 -16.53 10.04 13.96
CA SER A 56 -17.07 10.01 12.59
C SER A 56 -15.98 9.90 11.54
N VAL A 57 -14.89 10.67 11.66
CA VAL A 57 -13.75 10.62 10.73
C VAL A 57 -13.05 9.28 10.82
N SER A 58 -12.79 8.75 12.02
CA SER A 58 -12.13 7.45 12.20
C SER A 58 -12.92 6.28 11.60
N LEU A 59 -14.26 6.28 11.75
CA LEU A 59 -15.13 5.27 11.14
C LEU A 59 -15.03 5.31 9.61
N VAL A 60 -15.17 6.49 9.03
CA VAL A 60 -15.13 6.64 7.58
C VAL A 60 -13.73 6.39 7.02
N ASP A 61 -12.68 6.78 7.73
CA ASP A 61 -11.30 6.52 7.28
C ASP A 61 -10.97 5.03 7.18
N SER A 62 -11.58 4.20 8.01
CA SER A 62 -11.45 2.75 7.87
C SER A 62 -11.99 2.24 6.52
N LEU A 63 -13.09 2.82 6.04
CA LEU A 63 -13.65 2.55 4.70
C LEU A 63 -12.81 3.19 3.58
N ASN A 64 -12.36 4.44 3.79
CA ASN A 64 -11.50 5.14 2.84
C ASN A 64 -10.21 4.36 2.57
N ILE A 65 -9.54 3.86 3.62
CA ILE A 65 -8.34 3.04 3.50
C ILE A 65 -8.61 1.78 2.69
N LEU A 66 -9.71 1.07 2.97
CA LEU A 66 -10.11 -0.12 2.23
C LEU A 66 -10.26 0.18 0.72
N ILE A 67 -11.02 1.22 0.38
CA ILE A 67 -11.29 1.61 -1.00
C ILE A 67 -10.01 2.06 -1.71
N ILE A 68 -9.23 2.93 -1.08
CA ILE A 68 -7.98 3.44 -1.65
C ILE A 68 -6.97 2.31 -1.88
N GLN A 69 -6.87 1.33 -0.98
CA GLN A 69 -5.97 0.19 -1.14
C GLN A 69 -6.37 -0.70 -2.32
N ILE A 70 -7.68 -0.90 -2.56
CA ILE A 70 -8.18 -1.62 -3.75
C ILE A 70 -7.83 -0.84 -5.03
N LEU A 71 -8.08 0.46 -5.06
CA LEU A 71 -7.77 1.32 -6.22
C LEU A 71 -6.27 1.40 -6.51
N SER A 72 -5.44 1.48 -5.47
CA SER A 72 -3.97 1.46 -5.60
C SER A 72 -3.46 0.12 -6.16
N ALA A 73 -4.11 -0.98 -5.80
CA ALA A 73 -3.78 -2.30 -6.35
C ALA A 73 -4.12 -2.40 -7.85
N LEU A 74 -5.20 -1.78 -8.31
CA LEU A 74 -5.50 -1.68 -9.74
C LEU A 74 -4.40 -0.91 -10.49
N ALA A 75 -3.88 0.18 -9.90
CA ALA A 75 -2.77 0.94 -10.46
C ALA A 75 -1.49 0.10 -10.60
N THR A 76 -1.24 -0.83 -9.66
CA THR A 76 -0.13 -1.78 -9.74
C THR A 76 -0.22 -2.67 -10.98
N GLY A 77 -1.42 -3.14 -11.35
CA GLY A 77 -1.64 -3.93 -12.57
C GLY A 77 -1.18 -3.20 -13.82
N GLY A 78 -1.57 -1.94 -13.97
CA GLY A 78 -1.12 -1.10 -15.10
C GLY A 78 0.37 -0.81 -15.09
N ALA A 79 0.97 -0.57 -13.90
CA ALA A 79 2.39 -0.36 -13.76
C ALA A 79 3.21 -1.58 -14.23
N VAL A 80 2.76 -2.80 -13.91
CA VAL A 80 3.40 -4.04 -14.36
C VAL A 80 3.36 -4.15 -15.88
N ILE A 81 2.18 -3.97 -16.50
CA ILE A 81 2.01 -4.07 -17.97
C ILE A 81 2.86 -3.02 -18.69
N SER A 82 2.76 -1.74 -18.28
CA SER A 82 3.53 -0.65 -18.88
C SER A 82 5.05 -0.86 -18.73
N SER A 83 5.50 -1.34 -17.56
CA SER A 83 6.92 -1.65 -17.31
C SER A 83 7.43 -2.79 -18.20
N GLN A 84 6.61 -3.82 -18.44
CA GLN A 84 6.99 -4.92 -19.32
C GLN A 84 7.10 -4.47 -20.77
N TYR A 85 6.15 -3.64 -21.27
CA TYR A 85 6.28 -3.07 -22.62
C TYR A 85 7.49 -2.14 -22.76
N LEU A 86 7.80 -1.34 -21.73
CA LEU A 86 9.05 -0.56 -21.70
C LEU A 86 10.29 -1.47 -21.76
N GLY A 87 10.25 -2.62 -21.09
CA GLY A 87 11.32 -3.62 -21.16
C GLY A 87 11.49 -4.20 -22.56
N ARG A 88 10.41 -4.42 -23.31
CA ARG A 88 10.43 -4.82 -24.73
C ARG A 88 10.85 -3.73 -25.68
N ARG A 89 11.04 -2.50 -25.20
CA ARG A 89 11.28 -1.29 -26.03
C ARG A 89 10.10 -0.96 -26.96
N ASP A 90 8.91 -1.42 -26.65
CA ASP A 90 7.67 -1.11 -27.36
C ASP A 90 6.99 0.11 -26.70
N GLY A 91 7.48 1.30 -27.04
CA GLY A 91 7.00 2.56 -26.44
C GLY A 91 5.55 2.87 -26.79
N GLU A 92 5.08 2.47 -27.98
CA GLU A 92 3.68 2.70 -28.39
C GLU A 92 2.70 1.92 -27.53
N LYS A 93 2.93 0.60 -27.37
CA LYS A 93 2.07 -0.22 -26.49
C LYS A 93 2.23 0.15 -25.02
N ALA A 94 3.42 0.60 -24.61
CA ALA A 94 3.61 1.10 -23.25
C ALA A 94 2.76 2.36 -22.99
N ALA A 95 2.75 3.34 -23.91
CA ALA A 95 1.92 4.54 -23.81
C ALA A 95 0.42 4.20 -23.88
N LYS A 96 0.02 3.28 -24.77
CA LYS A 96 -1.37 2.80 -24.87
C LYS A 96 -1.79 2.10 -23.57
N SER A 97 -0.94 1.28 -22.96
CA SER A 97 -1.24 0.64 -21.68
C SER A 97 -1.37 1.66 -20.54
N ALA A 98 -0.60 2.75 -20.57
CA ALA A 98 -0.75 3.86 -19.64
C ALA A 98 -2.11 4.56 -19.79
N ALA A 99 -2.54 4.83 -21.02
CA ALA A 99 -3.86 5.40 -21.30
C ALA A 99 -4.99 4.49 -20.80
N GLN A 100 -4.89 3.16 -21.04
CA GLN A 100 -5.87 2.19 -20.55
C GLN A 100 -5.90 2.12 -19.01
N LEU A 101 -4.77 2.30 -18.31
CA LEU A 101 -4.75 2.37 -16.86
C LEU A 101 -5.55 3.56 -16.35
N TYR A 102 -5.38 4.76 -16.93
CA TYR A 102 -6.19 5.93 -16.58
C TYR A 102 -7.68 5.68 -16.84
N THR A 103 -8.02 5.05 -17.97
CA THR A 103 -9.42 4.70 -18.30
C THR A 103 -10.02 3.74 -17.28
N VAL A 104 -9.31 2.66 -16.93
CA VAL A 104 -9.75 1.67 -15.93
C VAL A 104 -9.97 2.33 -14.57
N LEU A 105 -9.01 3.14 -14.12
CA LEU A 105 -9.13 3.81 -12.83
C LEU A 105 -10.23 4.89 -12.84
N ALA A 106 -10.38 5.66 -13.92
CA ALA A 106 -11.47 6.63 -14.05
C ALA A 106 -12.83 5.94 -13.91
N VAL A 107 -13.07 4.88 -14.69
CA VAL A 107 -14.32 4.13 -14.64
C VAL A 107 -14.56 3.52 -13.26
N SER A 108 -13.55 2.87 -12.70
CA SER A 108 -13.67 2.21 -11.38
C SER A 108 -13.92 3.21 -10.26
N THR A 109 -13.20 4.34 -10.24
CA THR A 109 -13.35 5.35 -9.19
C THR A 109 -14.66 6.12 -9.30
N ILE A 110 -15.10 6.44 -10.53
CA ILE A 110 -16.40 7.07 -10.77
C ILE A 110 -17.53 6.13 -10.36
N ALA A 111 -17.43 4.84 -10.70
CA ALA A 111 -18.44 3.86 -10.30
C ALA A 111 -18.53 3.76 -8.76
N VAL A 112 -17.40 3.67 -8.04
CA VAL A 112 -17.37 3.65 -6.58
C VAL A 112 -17.93 4.97 -6.00
N MET A 113 -17.53 6.10 -6.56
CA MET A 113 -18.07 7.42 -6.16
C MET A 113 -19.58 7.45 -6.27
N LEU A 114 -20.16 7.07 -7.42
CA LEU A 114 -21.60 7.08 -7.64
C LEU A 114 -22.35 6.14 -6.68
N VAL A 115 -21.82 4.95 -6.44
CA VAL A 115 -22.38 4.00 -5.46
C VAL A 115 -22.44 4.64 -4.07
N ILE A 116 -21.38 5.32 -3.63
CA ILE A 116 -21.33 5.95 -2.32
C ILE A 116 -22.24 7.17 -2.25
N LEU A 117 -22.29 8.01 -3.30
CA LEU A 117 -23.18 9.15 -3.34
C LEU A 117 -24.65 8.75 -3.15
N VAL A 118 -25.06 7.59 -3.71
CA VAL A 118 -26.44 7.08 -3.60
C VAL A 118 -26.65 6.28 -2.30
N LEU A 119 -25.66 5.48 -1.89
CA LEU A 119 -25.81 4.48 -0.82
C LEU A 119 -25.01 4.79 0.45
N SER A 120 -24.50 6.01 0.64
CA SER A 120 -23.66 6.37 1.80
C SER A 120 -24.29 6.00 3.15
N ARG A 121 -25.55 6.39 3.37
CA ARG A 121 -26.26 6.13 4.62
C ARG A 121 -26.54 4.63 4.86
N PRO A 122 -27.05 3.85 3.89
CA PRO A 122 -27.15 2.39 3.99
C PRO A 122 -25.80 1.71 4.28
N ILE A 123 -24.72 2.10 3.57
CA ILE A 123 -23.40 1.53 3.77
C ILE A 123 -22.93 1.75 5.22
N LEU A 124 -23.00 2.99 5.72
CA LEU A 124 -22.60 3.31 7.10
C LEU A 124 -23.41 2.53 8.13
N ARG A 125 -24.72 2.37 7.91
CA ARG A 125 -25.58 1.58 8.81
C ARG A 125 -25.28 0.09 8.79
N ILE A 126 -24.98 -0.48 7.61
CA ILE A 126 -24.63 -1.91 7.48
C ILE A 126 -23.28 -2.19 8.14
N VAL A 127 -22.32 -1.31 7.96
CA VAL A 127 -20.94 -1.53 8.44
C VAL A 127 -20.83 -1.23 9.95
N PHE A 128 -21.42 -0.15 10.44
CA PHE A 128 -21.23 0.34 11.81
C PHE A 128 -22.46 0.17 12.70
N GLY A 129 -23.58 -0.32 12.17
CA GLY A 129 -24.80 -0.56 12.92
C GLY A 129 -25.49 0.74 13.37
N ARG A 130 -25.98 0.76 14.62
CA ARG A 130 -26.60 1.94 15.23
C ARG A 130 -25.52 2.78 15.89
N ILE A 131 -25.29 3.97 15.36
CA ILE A 131 -24.43 5.02 15.90
C ILE A 131 -25.29 6.26 16.19
N ASP A 132 -24.80 7.14 17.04
CA ASP A 132 -25.46 8.38 17.40
C ASP A 132 -25.76 9.23 16.16
N ASP A 133 -26.88 9.95 16.18
CA ASP A 133 -27.35 10.71 15.02
C ASP A 133 -26.35 11.81 14.57
N ASP A 134 -25.65 12.44 15.52
CA ASP A 134 -24.62 13.43 15.21
C ASP A 134 -23.41 12.78 14.54
N VAL A 135 -22.96 11.62 15.05
CA VAL A 135 -21.86 10.85 14.45
C VAL A 135 -22.26 10.36 13.07
N MET A 136 -23.51 9.92 12.86
CA MET A 136 -24.03 9.51 11.54
C MET A 136 -24.01 10.67 10.54
N ARG A 137 -24.47 11.86 10.95
CA ARG A 137 -24.51 13.05 10.10
C ARG A 137 -23.10 13.48 9.69
N PHE A 138 -22.16 13.54 10.64
CA PHE A 138 -20.77 13.88 10.35
C PHE A 138 -20.08 12.82 9.49
N SER A 139 -20.30 11.54 9.78
CA SER A 139 -19.78 10.43 8.98
C SER A 139 -20.30 10.49 7.53
N GLN A 140 -21.58 10.77 7.33
CA GLN A 140 -22.17 10.90 6.00
C GLN A 140 -21.55 12.06 5.24
N THR A 141 -21.41 13.24 5.86
CA THR A 141 -20.79 14.42 5.24
C THR A 141 -19.34 14.13 4.84
N TYR A 142 -18.56 13.56 5.75
CA TYR A 142 -17.15 13.23 5.49
C TYR A 142 -17.03 12.17 4.38
N PHE A 143 -17.89 11.14 4.38
CA PHE A 143 -17.86 10.06 3.40
C PHE A 143 -18.25 10.52 1.99
N LEU A 144 -19.26 11.39 1.87
CA LEU A 144 -19.66 11.97 0.58
C LEU A 144 -18.55 12.80 -0.05
N ILE A 145 -17.89 13.66 0.72
CA ILE A 145 -16.76 14.47 0.22
C ILE A 145 -15.57 13.59 -0.12
N SER A 146 -15.26 12.59 0.72
CA SER A 146 -14.24 11.60 0.42
C SER A 146 -14.52 10.86 -0.88
N ALA A 147 -15.79 10.48 -1.15
CA ALA A 147 -16.19 9.82 -2.38
C ALA A 147 -15.93 10.69 -3.62
N ILE A 148 -16.21 11.99 -3.55
CA ILE A 148 -15.90 12.95 -4.63
C ILE A 148 -14.38 13.02 -4.89
N SER A 149 -13.55 12.75 -3.90
CA SER A 149 -12.10 12.75 -4.06
C SER A 149 -11.54 11.48 -4.73
N TYR A 150 -12.30 10.38 -4.84
CA TYR A 150 -11.77 9.10 -5.36
C TYR A 150 -11.32 9.15 -6.83
N PRO A 151 -11.99 9.82 -7.76
CA PRO A 151 -11.46 9.97 -9.11
C PRO A 151 -10.09 10.62 -9.13
N PHE A 152 -9.87 11.63 -8.31
CA PHE A 152 -8.59 12.34 -8.24
C PHE A 152 -7.49 11.48 -7.62
N ILE A 153 -7.76 10.74 -6.53
CA ILE A 153 -6.77 9.82 -5.96
C ILE A 153 -6.48 8.65 -6.92
N GLY A 154 -7.47 8.21 -7.71
CA GLY A 154 -7.28 7.23 -8.77
C GLY A 154 -6.33 7.73 -9.86
N PHE A 155 -6.52 8.95 -10.36
CA PHE A 155 -5.64 9.60 -11.33
C PHE A 155 -4.22 9.80 -10.78
N TYR A 156 -4.10 10.26 -9.53
CA TYR A 156 -2.81 10.35 -8.84
C TYR A 156 -2.12 8.98 -8.76
N ASN A 157 -2.82 7.94 -8.32
CA ASN A 157 -2.26 6.59 -8.20
C ASN A 157 -1.81 6.03 -9.57
N ALA A 158 -2.60 6.27 -10.64
CA ALA A 158 -2.21 5.89 -12.00
C ALA A 158 -0.90 6.54 -12.40
N GLY A 159 -0.82 7.87 -12.32
CA GLY A 159 0.37 8.60 -12.71
C GLY A 159 1.59 8.28 -11.85
N ALA A 160 1.42 8.19 -10.53
CA ALA A 160 2.51 7.81 -9.63
C ALA A 160 3.04 6.40 -9.96
N ALA A 161 2.16 5.44 -10.25
CA ALA A 161 2.54 4.09 -10.65
C ALA A 161 3.28 4.08 -12.02
N LEU A 162 2.84 4.89 -12.98
CA LEU A 162 3.47 5.02 -14.30
C LEU A 162 4.84 5.72 -14.22
N PHE A 163 4.99 6.77 -13.40
CA PHE A 163 6.31 7.39 -13.19
C PHE A 163 7.28 6.43 -12.52
N ARG A 164 6.82 5.62 -11.57
CA ARG A 164 7.64 4.53 -11.00
C ARG A 164 8.00 3.49 -12.07
N ALA A 165 7.07 3.13 -12.96
CA ALA A 165 7.31 2.23 -14.09
C ALA A 165 8.42 2.71 -15.02
N GLN A 166 8.57 4.03 -15.17
CA GLN A 166 9.66 4.66 -15.92
C GLN A 166 10.99 4.72 -15.16
N GLY A 167 10.98 4.42 -13.86
CA GLY A 167 12.14 4.57 -12.97
C GLY A 167 12.28 5.97 -12.37
N ASN A 168 11.28 6.83 -12.50
CA ASN A 168 11.27 8.20 -11.98
C ASN A 168 10.28 8.35 -10.82
N SER A 169 10.68 7.97 -9.62
CA SER A 169 9.86 8.14 -8.41
C SER A 169 9.90 9.56 -7.82
N ARG A 170 10.72 10.44 -8.38
CA ARG A 170 10.85 11.82 -7.92
C ARG A 170 9.54 12.60 -8.08
N ILE A 171 8.85 12.39 -9.21
CA ILE A 171 7.58 13.07 -9.49
C ILE A 171 6.49 12.59 -8.53
N SER A 172 6.38 11.29 -8.27
CA SER A 172 5.41 10.78 -7.29
C SER A 172 5.68 11.28 -5.87
N MET A 173 6.95 11.32 -5.46
CA MET A 173 7.35 11.87 -4.16
C MET A 173 6.99 13.36 -4.04
N LEU A 174 7.33 14.18 -5.04
CA LEU A 174 7.03 15.62 -5.02
C LEU A 174 5.51 15.86 -5.02
N ALA A 175 4.74 15.10 -5.81
CA ALA A 175 3.29 15.19 -5.82
C ALA A 175 2.71 14.84 -4.43
N SER A 176 3.22 13.79 -3.79
CA SER A 176 2.82 13.42 -2.42
C SER A 176 3.18 14.52 -1.42
N LEU A 177 4.39 15.08 -1.51
CA LEU A 177 4.83 16.18 -0.64
C LEU A 177 3.90 17.40 -0.74
N VAL A 178 3.63 17.85 -1.97
CA VAL A 178 2.75 19.01 -2.19
C VAL A 178 1.32 18.71 -1.77
N MET A 179 0.81 17.51 -2.05
CA MET A 179 -0.50 17.06 -1.56
C MET A 179 -0.60 17.15 -0.04
N ASN A 180 0.44 16.71 0.68
CA ASN A 180 0.49 16.74 2.14
C ASN A 180 0.56 18.17 2.68
N ILE A 181 1.37 19.03 2.07
CA ILE A 181 1.45 20.46 2.45
C ILE A 181 0.09 21.14 2.26
N ILE A 182 -0.55 20.95 1.11
CA ILE A 182 -1.88 21.49 0.82
C ILE A 182 -2.89 20.99 1.86
N ASN A 183 -2.89 19.68 2.15
CA ASN A 183 -3.80 19.10 3.13
C ASN A 183 -3.61 19.72 4.53
N ILE A 184 -2.38 19.80 5.03
CA ILE A 184 -2.10 20.37 6.35
C ILE A 184 -2.49 21.86 6.41
N CYS A 185 -2.12 22.64 5.39
CA CYS A 185 -2.44 24.06 5.35
C CYS A 185 -3.96 24.31 5.30
N PHE A 186 -4.68 23.56 4.46
CA PHE A 186 -6.13 23.74 4.35
C PHE A 186 -6.88 23.11 5.52
N ASN A 187 -6.39 22.01 6.14
CA ASN A 187 -6.93 21.54 7.41
C ASN A 187 -6.82 22.61 8.49
N ALA A 188 -5.64 23.25 8.62
CA ALA A 188 -5.44 24.33 9.59
C ALA A 188 -6.39 25.50 9.31
N LEU A 189 -6.51 25.93 8.05
CA LEU A 189 -7.39 27.03 7.67
C LEU A 189 -8.87 26.71 7.89
N PHE A 190 -9.34 25.54 7.44
CA PHE A 190 -10.77 25.20 7.48
C PHE A 190 -11.22 24.80 8.88
N ILE A 191 -10.40 24.05 9.63
CA ILE A 191 -10.76 23.59 10.97
C ILE A 191 -10.61 24.72 11.99
N TYR A 192 -9.42 25.35 12.05
CA TYR A 192 -9.12 26.34 13.09
C TYR A 192 -9.41 27.77 12.67
N GLY A 193 -9.20 28.12 11.38
CA GLY A 193 -9.44 29.48 10.88
C GLY A 193 -10.91 29.77 10.61
N LEU A 194 -11.62 28.86 9.93
CA LEU A 194 -13.01 29.05 9.50
C LEU A 194 -14.03 28.27 10.38
N GLY A 195 -13.58 27.45 11.32
CA GLY A 195 -14.46 26.69 12.22
C GLY A 195 -15.37 25.66 11.51
N MET A 196 -14.97 25.16 10.33
CA MET A 196 -15.81 24.27 9.52
C MET A 196 -15.91 22.83 10.07
N GLY A 197 -15.16 22.49 11.12
CA GLY A 197 -15.21 21.17 11.76
C GLY A 197 -14.96 20.02 10.79
N VAL A 198 -15.83 19.00 10.78
CA VAL A 198 -15.71 17.81 9.95
C VAL A 198 -15.75 18.12 8.45
N LEU A 199 -16.52 19.14 8.05
CA LEU A 199 -16.56 19.58 6.64
C LEU A 199 -15.19 20.05 6.17
N GLY A 200 -14.49 20.84 7.00
CA GLY A 200 -13.13 21.31 6.73
C GLY A 200 -12.14 20.16 6.63
N ALA A 201 -12.22 19.21 7.57
CA ALA A 201 -11.39 18.00 7.57
C ALA A 201 -11.57 17.12 6.32
N ALA A 202 -12.75 17.17 5.68
CA ALA A 202 -13.02 16.43 4.44
C ALA A 202 -12.56 17.19 3.18
N LEU A 203 -12.70 18.54 3.17
CA LEU A 203 -12.35 19.37 2.00
C LEU A 203 -10.83 19.48 1.80
N ALA A 204 -10.05 19.53 2.85
CA ALA A 204 -8.61 19.69 2.74
C ALA A 204 -7.93 18.51 1.99
N PRO A 205 -8.20 17.22 2.31
CA PRO A 205 -7.69 16.11 1.52
C PRO A 205 -8.21 16.12 0.07
N LEU A 206 -9.46 16.54 -0.17
CA LEU A 206 -10.01 16.66 -1.51
C LEU A 206 -9.17 17.63 -2.36
N LEU A 207 -8.89 18.83 -1.86
CA LEU A 207 -8.09 19.83 -2.57
C LEU A 207 -6.67 19.32 -2.85
N GLY A 208 -6.03 18.69 -1.85
CA GLY A 208 -4.72 18.07 -2.03
C GLY A 208 -4.70 17.02 -3.14
N ARG A 209 -5.72 16.14 -3.18
CA ARG A 209 -5.87 15.10 -4.20
C ARG A 209 -6.14 15.67 -5.59
N VAL A 210 -6.99 16.71 -5.70
CA VAL A 210 -7.26 17.42 -6.97
C VAL A 210 -5.96 17.99 -7.53
N PHE A 211 -5.19 18.71 -6.71
CA PHE A 211 -3.93 19.30 -7.13
C PHE A 211 -2.91 18.24 -7.55
N ALA A 212 -2.73 17.20 -6.74
CA ALA A 212 -1.78 16.12 -7.02
C ALA A 212 -2.14 15.37 -8.33
N ALA A 213 -3.43 15.08 -8.54
CA ALA A 213 -3.92 14.46 -9.76
C ALA A 213 -3.66 15.32 -10.99
N ALA A 214 -4.01 16.61 -10.92
CA ALA A 214 -3.82 17.55 -12.02
C ALA A 214 -2.33 17.70 -12.37
N TRP A 215 -1.48 17.86 -11.36
CA TRP A 215 -0.05 18.03 -11.56
C TRP A 215 0.63 16.78 -12.12
N VAL A 216 0.34 15.59 -11.56
CA VAL A 216 0.90 14.33 -12.05
C VAL A 216 0.42 14.05 -13.47
N PHE A 217 -0.86 14.30 -13.78
CA PHE A 217 -1.40 14.15 -15.13
C PHE A 217 -0.76 15.13 -16.12
N TRP A 218 -0.56 16.40 -15.72
CA TRP A 218 0.16 17.39 -16.53
C TRP A 218 1.59 16.98 -16.83
N GLN A 219 2.32 16.47 -15.83
CA GLN A 219 3.67 15.94 -16.02
C GLN A 219 3.69 14.72 -16.94
N GLN A 220 2.63 13.89 -16.90
CA GLN A 220 2.48 12.73 -17.81
C GLN A 220 2.32 13.13 -19.26
N GLN A 221 1.75 14.30 -19.53
CA GLN A 221 1.53 14.81 -20.90
C GLN A 221 2.76 15.53 -21.50
N GLN A 222 3.86 15.66 -20.78
CA GLN A 222 5.09 16.23 -21.33
C GLN A 222 5.63 15.36 -22.45
N ILE A 223 6.04 15.99 -23.57
CA ILE A 223 6.46 15.30 -24.81
C ILE A 223 7.68 14.39 -24.57
N GLU A 224 8.54 14.75 -23.62
CA GLU A 224 9.72 13.97 -23.24
C GLU A 224 9.37 12.69 -22.46
N ASN A 225 8.12 12.54 -22.03
CA ASN A 225 7.69 11.38 -21.27
C ASN A 225 7.44 10.19 -22.19
N PRO A 226 8.13 9.05 -22.02
CA PRO A 226 7.95 7.87 -22.87
C PRO A 226 6.55 7.23 -22.77
N LEU A 227 5.79 7.55 -21.72
CA LEU A 227 4.41 7.11 -21.54
C LEU A 227 3.39 8.24 -21.77
N CYS A 228 3.77 9.29 -22.52
CA CYS A 228 2.87 10.38 -22.87
C CYS A 228 1.67 9.86 -23.67
N ILE A 229 0.47 10.26 -23.28
CA ILE A 229 -0.78 9.95 -24.00
C ILE A 229 -0.91 10.96 -25.12
N ARG A 230 -0.47 10.58 -26.34
CA ARG A 230 -0.38 11.49 -27.47
C ARG A 230 -1.71 11.80 -28.12
N HIS A 231 -2.61 10.83 -28.13
CA HIS A 231 -3.92 10.95 -28.77
C HIS A 231 -5.04 10.55 -27.80
N ILE A 232 -6.11 11.32 -27.80
CA ILE A 232 -7.33 10.97 -27.07
C ILE A 232 -7.89 9.61 -27.55
N ALA A 233 -7.59 9.23 -28.80
CA ALA A 233 -7.93 7.92 -29.34
C ALA A 233 -7.29 6.76 -28.57
N ASP A 234 -6.14 6.95 -27.92
CA ASP A 234 -5.46 5.95 -27.12
C ASP A 234 -6.22 5.61 -25.83
N MET A 235 -7.14 6.49 -25.41
CA MET A 235 -8.05 6.27 -24.28
C MET A 235 -9.29 5.43 -24.66
N LYS A 236 -9.51 5.14 -25.97
CA LYS A 236 -10.59 4.22 -26.35
C LYS A 236 -10.32 2.85 -25.73
N PRO A 237 -11.34 2.22 -25.10
CA PRO A 237 -11.17 0.94 -24.44
C PRO A 237 -10.59 -0.14 -25.36
N ASP A 238 -9.44 -0.68 -24.97
CA ASP A 238 -8.81 -1.85 -25.58
C ASP A 238 -9.01 -3.06 -24.65
N GLY A 239 -9.90 -3.96 -25.06
CA GLY A 239 -10.32 -5.09 -24.24
C GLY A 239 -9.17 -6.01 -23.82
N ASP A 240 -8.16 -6.21 -24.69
CA ASP A 240 -7.01 -7.06 -24.38
C ASP A 240 -6.10 -6.43 -23.33
N LEU A 241 -5.79 -5.15 -23.48
CA LEU A 241 -4.96 -4.43 -22.51
C LEU A 241 -5.69 -4.29 -21.17
N ILE A 242 -6.98 -3.94 -21.18
CA ILE A 242 -7.80 -3.85 -19.97
C ILE A 242 -7.83 -5.20 -19.25
N ARG A 243 -8.06 -6.30 -19.96
CA ARG A 243 -8.07 -7.66 -19.39
C ARG A 243 -6.74 -8.01 -18.74
N ARG A 244 -5.62 -7.64 -19.35
CA ARG A 244 -4.26 -7.85 -18.79
C ARG A 244 -4.05 -7.02 -17.52
N ILE A 245 -4.41 -5.74 -17.54
CA ILE A 245 -4.32 -4.86 -16.37
C ILE A 245 -5.17 -5.38 -15.22
N LEU A 246 -6.43 -5.73 -15.50
CA LEU A 246 -7.36 -6.27 -14.51
C LEU A 246 -6.96 -7.68 -14.02
N GLY A 247 -6.29 -8.46 -14.88
CA GLY A 247 -5.77 -9.79 -14.52
C GLY A 247 -4.76 -9.78 -13.38
N ILE A 248 -4.06 -8.65 -13.18
CA ILE A 248 -3.16 -8.42 -12.04
C ILE A 248 -3.84 -7.53 -11.00
N GLY A 249 -4.53 -6.48 -11.44
CA GLY A 249 -5.13 -5.49 -10.56
C GLY A 249 -6.26 -6.02 -9.68
N ILE A 250 -7.19 -6.81 -10.23
CA ILE A 250 -8.32 -7.37 -9.46
C ILE A 250 -7.83 -8.34 -8.37
N PRO A 251 -6.99 -9.36 -8.67
CA PRO A 251 -6.47 -10.22 -7.62
C PRO A 251 -5.73 -9.44 -6.53
N SER A 252 -4.91 -8.48 -6.90
CA SER A 252 -4.20 -7.63 -5.93
C SER A 252 -5.15 -6.75 -5.11
N GLY A 253 -6.21 -6.24 -5.72
CA GLY A 253 -7.27 -5.47 -5.05
C GLY A 253 -8.05 -6.30 -4.05
N LEU A 254 -8.46 -7.50 -4.44
CA LEU A 254 -9.14 -8.45 -3.56
C LEU A 254 -8.24 -8.86 -2.38
N GLU A 255 -6.96 -9.12 -2.63
CA GLU A 255 -5.98 -9.41 -1.59
C GLU A 255 -5.90 -8.28 -0.56
N ASN A 256 -5.73 -7.04 -1.02
CA ASN A 256 -5.65 -5.87 -0.14
C ASN A 256 -6.97 -5.62 0.60
N GLY A 257 -8.10 -5.76 -0.08
CA GLY A 257 -9.43 -5.62 0.51
C GLY A 257 -9.69 -6.64 1.62
N MET A 258 -9.46 -7.92 1.32
CA MET A 258 -9.62 -8.99 2.30
C MET A 258 -8.66 -8.87 3.49
N PHE A 259 -7.44 -8.35 3.23
CA PHE A 259 -6.48 -8.05 4.28
C PHE A 259 -6.99 -6.95 5.24
N GLN A 260 -7.58 -5.88 4.70
CA GLN A 260 -8.15 -4.81 5.54
C GLN A 260 -9.36 -5.29 6.34
N ILE A 261 -10.24 -6.09 5.74
CA ILE A 261 -11.38 -6.69 6.45
C ILE A 261 -10.87 -7.60 7.60
N GLY A 262 -9.87 -8.44 7.34
CA GLY A 262 -9.29 -9.28 8.37
C GLY A 262 -8.64 -8.47 9.50
N LYS A 263 -8.00 -7.32 9.20
CA LYS A 263 -7.50 -6.39 10.23
C LYS A 263 -8.63 -5.84 11.09
N LEU A 264 -9.77 -5.51 10.51
CA LEU A 264 -10.95 -5.04 11.26
C LEU A 264 -11.49 -6.12 12.20
N CYS A 265 -11.57 -7.39 11.74
CA CYS A 265 -11.97 -8.52 12.59
C CYS A 265 -11.03 -8.70 13.79
N VAL A 266 -9.71 -8.61 13.55
CA VAL A 266 -8.70 -8.70 14.62
C VAL A 266 -8.76 -7.49 15.57
N SER A 267 -9.04 -6.30 15.06
CA SER A 267 -9.24 -5.11 15.89
C SER A 267 -10.48 -5.25 16.79
N SER A 268 -11.57 -5.81 16.26
CA SER A 268 -12.77 -6.14 17.05
C SER A 268 -12.46 -7.16 18.16
N LEU A 269 -11.63 -8.18 17.88
CA LEU A 269 -11.18 -9.10 18.93
C LEU A 269 -10.34 -8.38 19.99
N THR A 270 -9.46 -7.47 19.59
CA THR A 270 -8.63 -6.71 20.54
C THR A 270 -9.48 -5.83 21.45
N SER A 271 -10.63 -5.31 20.98
CA SER A 271 -11.52 -4.49 21.80
C SER A 271 -12.14 -5.27 22.97
N THR A 272 -12.26 -6.59 22.88
CA THR A 272 -12.75 -7.44 23.98
C THR A 272 -11.74 -7.62 25.13
N LEU A 273 -10.47 -7.25 24.92
CA LEU A 273 -9.39 -7.37 25.89
C LEU A 273 -9.27 -6.17 26.85
N GLY A 274 -10.13 -5.16 26.68
CA GLY A 274 -10.16 -3.97 27.52
C GLY A 274 -9.32 -2.80 26.99
N THR A 275 -9.50 -1.64 27.63
CA THR A 275 -8.94 -0.35 27.16
C THR A 275 -7.43 -0.32 27.09
N SER A 276 -6.72 -0.95 28.05
CA SER A 276 -5.25 -1.03 28.04
C SER A 276 -4.70 -1.79 26.84
N ALA A 277 -5.37 -2.89 26.44
CA ALA A 277 -4.98 -3.67 25.26
C ALA A 277 -5.25 -2.91 23.95
N ILE A 278 -6.36 -2.18 23.88
CA ILE A 278 -6.68 -1.31 22.73
C ILE A 278 -5.61 -0.24 22.57
N ALA A 279 -5.26 0.47 23.64
CA ALA A 279 -4.25 1.52 23.62
C ALA A 279 -2.86 0.97 23.24
N ALA A 280 -2.45 -0.15 23.85
CA ALA A 280 -1.20 -0.82 23.53
C ALA A 280 -1.14 -1.25 22.05
N ASN A 281 -2.21 -1.83 21.52
CA ASN A 281 -2.30 -2.27 20.12
C ASN A 281 -2.26 -1.09 19.14
N ALA A 282 -2.93 0.02 19.47
CA ALA A 282 -2.92 1.22 18.62
C ALA A 282 -1.50 1.80 18.49
N VAL A 283 -0.81 1.96 19.62
CA VAL A 283 0.58 2.44 19.63
C VAL A 283 1.51 1.46 18.92
N ALA A 284 1.39 0.15 19.18
CA ALA A 284 2.20 -0.87 18.53
C ALA A 284 1.98 -0.89 17.01
N ASN A 285 0.75 -0.74 16.50
CA ASN A 285 0.47 -0.64 15.06
C ASN A 285 1.09 0.63 14.44
N THR A 286 1.07 1.76 15.13
CA THR A 286 1.69 3.00 14.64
C THR A 286 3.20 2.84 14.51
N ILE A 287 3.86 2.31 15.54
CA ILE A 287 5.31 2.10 15.56
C ILE A 287 5.72 1.06 14.51
N SER A 288 4.98 -0.05 14.40
CA SER A 288 5.25 -1.09 13.39
C SER A 288 5.08 -0.57 11.96
N GLY A 289 4.12 0.35 11.73
CA GLY A 289 3.96 1.02 10.44
C GLY A 289 5.20 1.78 10.01
N ILE A 290 5.82 2.53 10.92
CA ILE A 290 7.08 3.25 10.67
C ILE A 290 8.24 2.27 10.46
N ALA A 291 8.35 1.24 11.29
CA ALA A 291 9.41 0.24 11.20
C ALA A 291 9.39 -0.53 9.86
N ASN A 292 8.23 -0.69 9.24
CA ASN A 292 8.05 -1.42 7.98
C ASN A 292 8.29 -0.56 6.72
N ILE A 293 8.56 0.75 6.84
CA ILE A 293 8.79 1.64 5.69
C ILE A 293 9.87 1.11 4.74
N PRO A 294 11.05 0.63 5.20
CA PRO A 294 12.08 0.12 4.29
C PRO A 294 11.59 -1.06 3.45
N GLY A 295 10.88 -2.01 4.06
CA GLY A 295 10.34 -3.16 3.36
C GLY A 295 9.28 -2.78 2.33
N SER A 296 8.34 -1.88 2.68
CA SER A 296 7.31 -1.36 1.77
C SER A 296 7.94 -0.64 0.57
N THR A 297 8.95 0.18 0.81
CA THR A 297 9.70 0.91 -0.22
C THR A 297 10.35 -0.04 -1.22
N MET A 298 11.03 -1.08 -0.72
CA MET A 298 11.65 -2.09 -1.58
C MET A 298 10.61 -2.87 -2.38
N GLY A 299 9.45 -3.15 -1.80
CA GLY A 299 8.34 -3.79 -2.51
C GLY A 299 7.82 -2.95 -3.67
N LEU A 300 7.64 -1.65 -3.48
CA LEU A 300 7.21 -0.73 -4.53
C LEU A 300 8.27 -0.54 -5.63
N ALA A 301 9.54 -0.45 -5.27
CA ALA A 301 10.65 -0.32 -6.21
C ALA A 301 10.89 -1.60 -7.02
N MET A 302 10.58 -2.75 -6.46
CA MET A 302 10.74 -4.06 -7.11
C MET A 302 9.84 -4.22 -8.34
N ILE A 303 8.60 -3.70 -8.28
CA ILE A 303 7.59 -3.85 -9.34
C ILE A 303 8.13 -3.36 -10.70
N PRO A 304 8.54 -2.10 -10.89
CA PRO A 304 9.02 -1.61 -12.18
C PRO A 304 10.31 -2.29 -12.63
N VAL A 305 11.22 -2.60 -11.71
CA VAL A 305 12.52 -3.18 -12.05
C VAL A 305 12.37 -4.62 -12.54
N VAL A 306 11.67 -5.45 -11.78
CA VAL A 306 11.46 -6.87 -12.14
C VAL A 306 10.58 -6.99 -13.38
N SER A 307 9.50 -6.19 -13.47
CA SER A 307 8.62 -6.20 -14.66
C SER A 307 9.36 -5.81 -15.92
N ARG A 308 10.27 -4.82 -15.85
CA ARG A 308 11.07 -4.37 -17.00
C ARG A 308 12.06 -5.44 -17.47
N CYS A 309 12.70 -6.14 -16.52
CA CYS A 309 13.59 -7.26 -16.84
C CYS A 309 12.82 -8.42 -17.49
N LEU A 310 11.63 -8.76 -17.00
CA LEU A 310 10.78 -9.79 -17.60
C LEU A 310 10.29 -9.39 -18.99
N GLY A 311 9.90 -8.13 -19.17
CA GLY A 311 9.54 -7.58 -20.47
C GLY A 311 10.67 -7.65 -21.51
N ALA A 312 11.92 -7.44 -21.08
CA ALA A 312 13.11 -7.60 -21.90
C ALA A 312 13.49 -9.09 -22.16
N GLY A 313 12.77 -10.05 -21.58
CA GLY A 313 13.06 -11.48 -21.69
C GLY A 313 14.19 -11.98 -20.79
N ASP A 314 14.79 -11.12 -19.96
CA ASP A 314 15.91 -11.49 -19.11
C ASP A 314 15.44 -11.98 -17.73
N LYS A 315 15.05 -13.25 -17.67
CA LYS A 315 14.64 -13.91 -16.43
C LYS A 315 15.76 -13.98 -15.38
N LYS A 316 17.03 -14.01 -15.82
CA LYS A 316 18.17 -14.07 -14.88
C LYS A 316 18.33 -12.76 -14.13
N GLN A 317 18.30 -11.62 -14.84
CA GLN A 317 18.34 -10.31 -14.21
C GLN A 317 17.09 -10.06 -13.36
N ALA A 318 15.88 -10.45 -13.81
CA ALA A 318 14.65 -10.34 -13.02
C ALA A 318 14.79 -11.03 -11.65
N LYS A 319 15.30 -12.27 -11.64
CA LYS A 319 15.53 -13.03 -10.39
C LYS A 319 16.65 -12.41 -9.53
N HIS A 320 17.71 -11.90 -10.16
CA HIS A 320 18.81 -11.23 -9.46
C HIS A 320 18.31 -9.97 -8.73
N TYR A 321 17.59 -9.08 -9.43
CA TYR A 321 17.04 -7.87 -8.81
C TYR A 321 16.00 -8.19 -7.74
N ALA A 322 15.13 -9.17 -7.95
CA ALA A 322 14.18 -9.60 -6.93
C ALA A 322 14.90 -10.02 -5.63
N LYS A 323 15.94 -10.87 -5.73
CA LYS A 323 16.76 -11.25 -4.57
C LYS A 323 17.43 -10.06 -3.90
N MET A 324 17.99 -9.16 -4.71
CA MET A 324 18.65 -7.94 -4.21
C MET A 324 17.67 -7.07 -3.42
N PHE A 325 16.46 -6.82 -3.93
CA PHE A 325 15.44 -6.04 -3.23
C PHE A 325 14.95 -6.70 -1.96
N ILE A 326 14.81 -8.04 -1.94
CA ILE A 326 14.45 -8.78 -0.72
C ILE A 326 15.55 -8.62 0.32
N LEU A 327 16.82 -8.77 -0.07
CA LEU A 327 17.95 -8.60 0.84
C LEU A 327 18.03 -7.16 1.37
N MET A 328 17.86 -6.16 0.52
CA MET A 328 17.82 -4.75 0.93
C MET A 328 16.64 -4.47 1.88
N ALA A 329 15.49 -5.08 1.65
CA ALA A 329 14.35 -5.00 2.55
C ALA A 329 14.69 -5.62 3.92
N MET A 330 15.29 -6.81 3.94
CA MET A 330 15.73 -7.47 5.19
C MET A 330 16.76 -6.63 5.94
N LEU A 331 17.74 -6.06 5.25
CA LEU A 331 18.74 -5.18 5.87
C LEU A 331 18.12 -3.90 6.43
N GLY A 332 17.24 -3.25 5.67
CA GLY A 332 16.52 -2.07 6.14
C GLY A 332 15.64 -2.38 7.36
N LEU A 333 14.87 -3.47 7.30
CA LEU A 333 14.08 -3.94 8.43
C LEU A 333 14.93 -4.35 9.62
N PHE A 334 16.09 -4.95 9.41
CA PHE A 334 17.03 -5.27 10.49
C PHE A 334 17.51 -4.00 11.19
N CYS A 335 17.95 -2.99 10.44
CA CYS A 335 18.39 -1.72 11.03
C CYS A 335 17.28 -1.03 11.82
N THR A 336 16.07 -0.92 11.25
CA THR A 336 14.93 -0.26 11.94
C THR A 336 14.48 -1.06 13.17
N ASN A 337 14.39 -2.38 13.07
CA ASN A 337 13.93 -3.22 14.18
C ASN A 337 15.00 -3.42 15.27
N ALA A 338 16.29 -3.45 14.92
CA ALA A 338 17.36 -3.44 15.91
C ALA A 338 17.35 -2.14 16.73
N CYS A 339 17.22 -0.99 16.06
CA CYS A 339 17.05 0.29 16.75
C CYS A 339 15.80 0.26 17.65
N LEU A 340 14.66 -0.19 17.08
CA LEU A 340 13.38 -0.25 17.80
C LEU A 340 13.45 -1.17 19.02
N PHE A 341 14.11 -2.32 18.93
CA PHE A 341 14.19 -3.28 20.03
C PHE A 341 14.75 -2.65 21.32
N PHE A 342 15.75 -1.76 21.20
CA PHE A 342 16.34 -1.06 22.34
C PHE A 342 15.57 0.22 22.73
N THR A 343 14.93 0.87 21.77
CA THR A 343 14.30 2.18 22.02
C THR A 343 12.81 2.10 22.34
N ILE A 344 12.16 0.95 22.13
CA ILE A 344 10.71 0.81 22.32
C ILE A 344 10.22 1.20 23.73
N PRO A 345 10.89 0.88 24.86
CA PRO A 345 10.41 1.29 26.17
C PRO A 345 10.37 2.81 26.34
N TYR A 346 11.27 3.53 25.66
CA TYR A 346 11.33 5.00 25.69
C TYR A 346 10.27 5.62 24.75
N ILE A 347 10.17 5.08 23.52
CA ILE A 347 9.20 5.57 22.53
C ILE A 347 7.76 5.36 23.03
N ALA A 348 7.44 4.19 23.58
CA ALA A 348 6.09 3.89 24.07
C ALA A 348 5.66 4.80 25.23
N ARG A 349 6.61 5.26 26.06
CA ARG A 349 6.31 6.23 27.15
C ARG A 349 5.87 7.60 26.62
N LEU A 350 6.29 8.00 25.42
CA LEU A 350 5.87 9.27 24.81
C LEU A 350 4.35 9.31 24.52
N PHE A 351 3.71 8.14 24.44
CA PHE A 351 2.28 8.02 24.19
C PHE A 351 1.41 8.06 25.47
N SER A 352 1.99 8.36 26.64
CA SER A 352 1.27 8.45 27.91
C SER A 352 0.40 7.24 28.23
N LEU A 353 0.89 6.04 27.92
CA LEU A 353 0.21 4.78 28.20
C LEU A 353 0.20 4.48 29.71
N SER A 354 -0.84 3.80 30.22
CA SER A 354 -0.80 3.19 31.54
C SER A 354 0.31 2.13 31.63
N ASP A 355 0.81 1.86 32.84
CA ASP A 355 1.87 0.86 33.03
C ASP A 355 1.53 -0.50 32.44
N THR A 356 0.27 -0.92 32.56
CA THR A 356 -0.24 -2.16 31.97
C THR A 356 -0.17 -2.13 30.44
N ALA A 357 -0.65 -1.04 29.82
CA ALA A 357 -0.64 -0.88 28.37
C ALA A 357 0.80 -0.75 27.83
N LEU A 358 1.68 -0.05 28.58
CA LEU A 358 3.08 0.09 28.25
C LEU A 358 3.77 -1.28 28.18
N ASN A 359 3.61 -2.11 29.21
CA ASN A 359 4.20 -3.44 29.28
C ASN A 359 3.67 -4.34 28.15
N MET A 360 2.38 -4.30 27.84
CA MET A 360 1.80 -5.02 26.71
C MET A 360 2.41 -4.57 25.38
N CYS A 361 2.51 -3.25 25.16
CA CYS A 361 3.08 -2.68 23.95
C CYS A 361 4.55 -3.08 23.76
N VAL A 362 5.37 -2.93 24.80
CA VAL A 362 6.80 -3.30 24.79
C VAL A 362 6.97 -4.79 24.50
N THR A 363 6.17 -5.65 25.14
CA THR A 363 6.25 -7.10 24.95
C THR A 363 5.94 -7.48 23.48
N VAL A 364 4.84 -6.99 22.92
CA VAL A 364 4.47 -7.34 21.53
C VAL A 364 5.45 -6.75 20.52
N MET A 365 6.02 -5.57 20.79
CA MET A 365 6.97 -4.93 19.90
C MET A 365 8.35 -5.61 19.92
N HIS A 366 8.78 -6.19 21.04
CA HIS A 366 9.99 -7.03 21.06
C HIS A 366 9.81 -8.27 20.19
N TRP A 367 8.67 -8.97 20.28
CA TRP A 367 8.37 -10.09 19.39
C TRP A 367 8.28 -9.66 17.94
N PHE A 368 7.63 -8.51 17.66
CA PHE A 368 7.56 -7.93 16.33
C PHE A 368 8.96 -7.70 15.74
N SER A 369 9.87 -7.12 16.51
CA SER A 369 11.23 -6.82 16.05
C SER A 369 12.01 -8.09 15.65
N LEU A 370 11.74 -9.22 16.30
CA LEU A 370 12.37 -10.50 15.95
C LEU A 370 11.79 -11.10 14.66
N PHE A 371 10.47 -11.16 14.55
CA PHE A 371 9.80 -11.81 13.41
C PHE A 371 9.80 -10.96 12.14
N SER A 372 9.80 -9.63 12.25
CA SER A 372 9.59 -8.73 11.11
C SER A 372 10.75 -8.77 10.12
N VAL A 373 11.98 -8.93 10.56
CA VAL A 373 13.17 -8.84 9.68
C VAL A 373 13.10 -9.79 8.49
N VAL A 374 12.81 -11.04 8.71
CA VAL A 374 12.74 -12.06 7.65
C VAL A 374 11.32 -12.28 7.18
N CYS A 375 10.40 -12.51 8.10
CA CYS A 375 9.04 -12.91 7.76
C CYS A 375 8.26 -11.78 7.08
N TRP A 376 8.43 -10.53 7.48
CA TRP A 376 7.73 -9.42 6.84
C TRP A 376 8.25 -9.16 5.41
N ALA A 377 9.58 -9.16 5.21
CA ALA A 377 10.16 -8.98 3.88
C ALA A 377 9.69 -10.05 2.90
N THR A 378 9.68 -11.31 3.31
CA THR A 378 9.25 -12.43 2.46
C THR A 378 7.74 -12.51 2.28
N SER A 379 6.94 -12.00 3.23
CA SER A 379 5.47 -12.00 3.17
C SER A 379 4.89 -10.82 2.39
N PHE A 380 5.53 -9.64 2.40
CA PHE A 380 4.97 -8.42 1.82
C PHE A 380 5.81 -7.80 0.71
N THR A 381 7.15 -7.96 0.73
CA THR A 381 8.02 -7.47 -0.34
C THR A 381 8.10 -8.48 -1.49
N LEU A 382 8.35 -9.76 -1.20
CA LEU A 382 8.50 -10.82 -2.21
C LEU A 382 7.28 -10.98 -3.14
N PRO A 383 6.00 -10.91 -2.68
CA PRO A 383 4.84 -11.02 -3.57
C PRO A 383 4.83 -10.01 -4.71
N ASN A 384 5.50 -8.86 -4.56
CA ASN A 384 5.59 -7.87 -5.64
C ASN A 384 6.44 -8.38 -6.82
N ALA A 385 7.45 -9.24 -6.58
CA ALA A 385 8.15 -9.94 -7.66
C ALA A 385 7.23 -10.92 -8.38
N LEU A 386 6.44 -11.69 -7.63
CA LEU A 386 5.48 -12.66 -8.21
C LEU A 386 4.42 -11.93 -9.06
N ARG A 387 3.85 -10.83 -8.56
CA ARG A 387 2.91 -9.98 -9.31
C ARG A 387 3.53 -9.38 -10.56
N SER A 388 4.81 -8.99 -10.50
CA SER A 388 5.57 -8.48 -11.66
C SER A 388 5.69 -9.52 -12.78
N GLY A 389 5.69 -10.82 -12.43
CA GLY A 389 5.64 -11.96 -13.35
C GLY A 389 4.22 -12.35 -13.78
N GLY A 390 3.17 -11.68 -13.30
CA GLY A 390 1.77 -11.98 -13.61
C GLY A 390 1.10 -12.99 -12.66
N ASP A 391 1.81 -13.46 -11.64
CA ASP A 391 1.32 -14.50 -10.71
C ASP A 391 0.48 -13.93 -9.55
N ALA A 392 -0.33 -12.90 -9.85
CA ALA A 392 -1.13 -12.20 -8.87
C ALA A 392 -2.25 -13.08 -8.26
N ARG A 393 -2.76 -14.06 -8.99
CA ARG A 393 -3.77 -14.99 -8.46
C ARG A 393 -3.20 -15.87 -7.35
N TYR A 394 -1.96 -16.34 -7.52
CA TYR A 394 -1.30 -17.14 -6.49
C TYR A 394 -1.06 -16.33 -5.22
N THR A 395 -0.56 -15.09 -5.36
CA THR A 395 -0.34 -14.21 -4.19
C THR A 395 -1.64 -13.92 -3.47
N MET A 396 -2.72 -13.61 -4.19
CA MET A 396 -4.05 -13.40 -3.62
C MET A 396 -4.54 -14.62 -2.85
N THR A 397 -4.50 -15.80 -3.46
CA THR A 397 -5.02 -17.04 -2.84
C THR A 397 -4.27 -17.37 -1.55
N VAL A 398 -2.95 -17.35 -1.58
CA VAL A 398 -2.11 -17.61 -0.39
C VAL A 398 -2.36 -16.57 0.68
N SER A 399 -2.40 -15.29 0.32
CA SER A 399 -2.59 -14.20 1.29
C SER A 399 -3.97 -14.24 1.95
N ILE A 400 -5.04 -14.48 1.19
CA ILE A 400 -6.40 -14.56 1.74
C ILE A 400 -6.51 -15.80 2.66
N PHE A 401 -6.09 -16.96 2.18
CA PHE A 401 -6.13 -18.19 2.98
C PHE A 401 -5.36 -18.02 4.30
N SER A 402 -4.11 -17.53 4.22
CA SER A 402 -3.25 -17.33 5.37
C SER A 402 -3.84 -16.32 6.37
N MET A 403 -4.34 -15.19 5.86
CA MET A 403 -4.96 -14.15 6.68
C MET A 403 -6.15 -14.67 7.49
N TRP A 404 -7.06 -15.39 6.83
CA TRP A 404 -8.27 -15.85 7.51
C TRP A 404 -8.00 -17.03 8.44
N LEU A 405 -7.20 -18.01 8.00
CA LEU A 405 -6.93 -19.20 8.81
C LEU A 405 -6.00 -18.88 10.00
N PHE A 406 -4.87 -18.25 9.74
CA PHE A 406 -3.85 -18.06 10.77
C PHE A 406 -4.02 -16.74 11.53
N ARG A 407 -4.25 -15.62 10.84
CA ARG A 407 -4.33 -14.34 11.53
C ARG A 407 -5.67 -14.13 12.23
N VAL A 408 -6.80 -14.47 11.60
CA VAL A 408 -8.11 -14.29 12.22
C VAL A 408 -8.42 -15.46 13.16
N ILE A 409 -8.58 -16.68 12.63
CA ILE A 409 -9.05 -17.83 13.42
C ILE A 409 -8.09 -18.17 14.57
N LEU A 410 -6.76 -18.23 14.33
CA LEU A 410 -5.83 -18.53 15.42
C LEU A 410 -5.77 -17.43 16.47
N SER A 411 -5.90 -16.15 16.07
CA SER A 411 -5.96 -15.07 17.08
C SER A 411 -7.17 -15.25 18.02
N TYR A 412 -8.34 -15.64 17.48
CA TYR A 412 -9.50 -15.95 18.33
C TYR A 412 -9.23 -17.14 19.24
N ILE A 413 -8.57 -18.19 18.75
CA ILE A 413 -8.21 -19.36 19.58
C ILE A 413 -7.22 -18.96 20.69
N PHE A 414 -6.17 -18.22 20.36
CA PHE A 414 -5.14 -17.80 21.31
C PHE A 414 -5.70 -16.87 22.40
N VAL A 415 -6.60 -15.98 22.02
CA VAL A 415 -7.21 -15.04 22.95
C VAL A 415 -8.27 -15.71 23.81
N LEU A 416 -9.24 -16.42 23.21
CA LEU A 416 -10.43 -16.91 23.90
C LEU A 416 -10.20 -18.26 24.61
N LYS A 417 -9.34 -19.14 24.05
CA LYS A 417 -9.10 -20.47 24.64
C LYS A 417 -7.81 -20.57 25.43
N LEU A 418 -6.74 -19.89 24.96
CA LEU A 418 -5.45 -19.94 25.64
C LEU A 418 -5.17 -18.72 26.53
N ASN A 419 -6.09 -17.76 26.60
CA ASN A 419 -6.00 -16.55 27.44
C ASN A 419 -4.68 -15.78 27.26
N MET A 420 -4.11 -15.77 26.03
CA MET A 420 -2.84 -15.11 25.75
C MET A 420 -2.95 -13.58 25.62
N GLY A 421 -4.17 -13.02 25.74
CA GLY A 421 -4.39 -11.58 25.64
C GLY A 421 -3.89 -10.97 24.31
N LEU A 422 -3.35 -9.75 24.37
CA LEU A 422 -2.85 -9.04 23.19
C LEU A 422 -1.70 -9.79 22.49
N THR A 423 -0.85 -10.47 23.25
CA THR A 423 0.25 -11.27 22.69
C THR A 423 -0.28 -12.37 21.76
N GLY A 424 -1.41 -13.02 22.10
CA GLY A 424 -2.05 -14.02 21.26
C GLY A 424 -2.51 -13.47 19.92
N VAL A 425 -3.03 -12.24 19.88
CA VAL A 425 -3.39 -11.55 18.65
C VAL A 425 -2.17 -11.38 17.72
N TRP A 426 -1.04 -10.94 18.27
CA TRP A 426 0.18 -10.73 17.49
C TRP A 426 0.85 -12.05 17.06
N PHE A 427 0.78 -13.10 17.88
CA PHE A 427 1.26 -14.43 17.48
C PHE A 427 0.48 -14.99 16.30
N GLY A 428 -0.86 -14.81 16.24
CA GLY A 428 -1.64 -15.14 15.05
C GLY A 428 -1.13 -14.44 13.79
N MET A 429 -0.74 -13.17 13.93
CA MET A 429 -0.13 -12.39 12.85
C MET A 429 1.25 -12.93 12.43
N PHE A 430 2.10 -13.33 13.38
CA PHE A 430 3.43 -13.87 13.06
C PHE A 430 3.34 -15.21 12.34
N ILE A 431 2.40 -16.08 12.74
CA ILE A 431 2.15 -17.36 12.06
C ILE A 431 1.64 -17.12 10.63
N ASP A 432 0.74 -16.14 10.42
CA ASP A 432 0.31 -15.71 9.10
C ASP A 432 1.53 -15.32 8.23
N TRP A 433 2.46 -14.53 8.76
CA TRP A 433 3.67 -14.13 8.03
C TRP A 433 4.59 -15.32 7.69
N ILE A 434 4.80 -16.24 8.63
CA ILE A 434 5.60 -17.44 8.40
C ILE A 434 4.97 -18.28 7.28
N CYS A 435 3.66 -18.50 7.34
CA CYS A 435 2.93 -19.27 6.34
C CYS A 435 3.09 -18.66 4.94
N ARG A 436 2.83 -17.34 4.80
CA ARG A 436 3.02 -16.62 3.54
C ARG A 436 4.46 -16.71 3.04
N SER A 437 5.43 -16.48 3.95
CA SER A 437 6.86 -16.58 3.62
C SER A 437 7.22 -17.92 3.00
N VAL A 438 6.76 -19.00 3.59
CA VAL A 438 7.04 -20.36 3.10
C VAL A 438 6.45 -20.55 1.70
N PHE A 439 5.16 -20.27 1.50
CA PHE A 439 4.51 -20.46 0.21
C PHE A 439 5.10 -19.57 -0.88
N PHE A 440 5.36 -18.29 -0.59
CA PHE A 440 5.94 -17.37 -1.56
C PHE A 440 7.40 -17.72 -1.88
N MET A 441 8.19 -18.18 -0.91
CA MET A 441 9.56 -18.63 -1.16
C MET A 441 9.59 -19.90 -2.03
N ILE A 442 8.72 -20.88 -1.76
CA ILE A 442 8.59 -22.07 -2.60
C ILE A 442 8.25 -21.67 -4.04
N ARG A 443 7.28 -20.77 -4.22
CA ARG A 443 6.88 -20.28 -5.55
C ARG A 443 8.01 -19.53 -6.25
N PHE A 444 8.74 -18.69 -5.51
CA PHE A 444 9.88 -17.93 -6.04
C PHE A 444 11.04 -18.82 -6.48
N VAL A 445 11.39 -19.83 -5.66
CA VAL A 445 12.49 -20.75 -5.95
C VAL A 445 12.15 -21.64 -7.15
N SER A 446 10.90 -22.06 -7.28
CA SER A 446 10.43 -22.90 -8.42
C SER A 446 10.50 -22.21 -9.77
N ASN A 447 10.73 -20.90 -9.84
CA ASN A 447 10.75 -20.04 -11.03
C ASN A 447 9.42 -19.98 -11.83
N LYS A 448 8.38 -20.70 -11.45
CA LYS A 448 7.08 -20.76 -12.16
C LYS A 448 6.39 -19.41 -12.30
N TRP A 449 6.71 -18.44 -11.43
CA TRP A 449 6.17 -17.09 -11.48
C TRP A 449 6.64 -16.26 -12.70
N MET A 450 7.75 -16.69 -13.35
CA MET A 450 8.31 -16.02 -14.54
C MET A 450 7.80 -16.61 -15.86
N ASP A 451 6.95 -17.64 -15.82
CA ASP A 451 6.49 -18.36 -17.00
C ASP A 451 5.11 -17.89 -17.50
N HIS A 452 4.49 -16.94 -16.80
CA HIS A 452 3.22 -16.37 -17.22
C HIS A 452 3.43 -15.40 -18.39
N ASN A 453 2.62 -15.57 -19.43
CA ASN A 453 2.61 -14.67 -20.58
C ASN A 453 1.72 -13.46 -20.23
N VAL A 454 2.33 -12.38 -19.76
CA VAL A 454 1.63 -11.18 -19.28
C VAL A 454 1.35 -10.20 -20.43
N ILE A 455 2.29 -10.10 -21.40
CA ILE A 455 2.21 -9.20 -22.57
C ILE A 455 2.44 -9.95 -23.87
#